data_cd613a08f613898a22b1aee5c6b934b5
#
_entry.id   cd613a08f613898a22b1aee5c6b934b5
#
_cell.length_a   1.000
_cell.length_b   1.000
_cell.length_c   1.000
_cell.angle_alpha   90.00
_cell.angle_beta   90.00
_cell.angle_gamma   90.00
#
_symmetry.space_group_name_H-M   'P 1'
#
loop_
_entity.id
_entity.type
_entity.pdbx_description
1 polymer ?
#
loop_
_entity_poly.entity_id
_entity_poly.type
_entity_poly.pdbx_seq_one_letter_code
_entity_poly.pdbx_strand_id
1 'polypeptide(L)'
;TVAAPILTKVCRPVTKFDQKLAILIEDMIETMHEANGVGLAGPQVGVMRRLCVVDTGEEDVELVNPEIVEVSAETQTGVEGCLSLPGKYGIVTRPEHVVIRAQDRNGDWYEYEGEDIVARCFLHEIDHLDGHMYTEIAEKMLTPEELAALEQQEADNEEDEG
;
A
#
# COMPACT_ATOMS: atom_id res chain seq x y z
N THR A 1 -16.10 6.99 8.42
CA THR A 1 -15.31 7.60 9.48
C THR A 1 -13.89 7.90 9.05
N VAL A 2 -13.45 9.10 9.31
CA VAL A 2 -12.06 9.46 9.14
C VAL A 2 -11.23 8.56 10.03
N ALA A 3 -10.02 8.28 9.61
CA ALA A 3 -9.09 7.36 10.24
C ALA A 3 -9.24 7.22 11.75
N ALA A 4 -9.36 5.99 12.21
CA ALA A 4 -9.27 5.70 13.64
C ALA A 4 -7.90 6.18 14.14
N PRO A 5 -7.77 6.61 15.41
CA PRO A 5 -6.49 7.10 15.95
C PRO A 5 -5.31 6.15 15.73
N ILE A 6 -5.57 4.83 15.69
CA ILE A 6 -4.53 3.82 15.46
C ILE A 6 -3.87 3.97 14.08
N LEU A 7 -4.59 4.49 13.08
CA LEU A 7 -4.07 4.63 11.71
C LEU A 7 -3.07 5.79 11.56
N THR A 8 -2.98 6.66 12.56
CA THR A 8 -2.06 7.80 12.54
C THR A 8 -0.88 7.63 13.49
N LYS A 9 -0.74 6.45 14.08
CA LYS A 9 0.38 6.14 14.99
C LYS A 9 1.51 5.43 14.25
N VAL A 10 2.73 5.70 14.67
CA VAL A 10 3.92 5.02 14.16
C VAL A 10 3.97 3.60 14.73
N CYS A 11 4.20 2.63 13.87
CA CYS A 11 4.29 1.23 14.26
C CYS A 11 5.63 0.88 14.87
N ARG A 12 5.61 -0.08 15.80
CA ARG A 12 6.82 -0.62 16.40
C ARG A 12 7.46 -1.65 15.48
N PRO A 13 8.80 -1.74 15.44
CA PRO A 13 9.47 -2.81 14.72
C PRO A 13 9.04 -4.19 15.20
N VAL A 14 9.01 -5.15 14.28
CA VAL A 14 8.81 -6.56 14.61
C VAL A 14 10.15 -7.11 15.11
N THR A 15 10.12 -7.77 16.26
CA THR A 15 11.34 -8.31 16.88
C THR A 15 11.31 -9.82 17.06
N LYS A 16 10.14 -10.44 16.92
CA LYS A 16 9.96 -11.89 17.06
C LYS A 16 9.49 -12.49 15.75
N PHE A 17 10.26 -13.41 15.21
CA PHE A 17 9.98 -14.09 13.95
C PHE A 17 9.62 -15.54 14.26
N ASP A 18 8.38 -15.74 14.70
CA ASP A 18 7.86 -17.01 15.17
C ASP A 18 6.63 -17.44 14.35
N GLN A 19 6.02 -18.56 14.74
CA GLN A 19 4.85 -19.07 14.06
C GLN A 19 3.66 -18.12 14.14
N LYS A 20 3.54 -17.35 15.22
CA LYS A 20 2.47 -16.35 15.36
C LYS A 20 2.59 -15.26 14.30
N LEU A 21 3.81 -14.83 13.99
CA LEU A 21 4.05 -13.86 12.93
C LEU A 21 3.66 -14.44 11.56
N ALA A 22 4.05 -15.69 11.28
CA ALA A 22 3.70 -16.35 10.04
C ALA A 22 2.18 -16.46 9.86
N ILE A 23 1.46 -16.81 10.91
CA ILE A 23 0.00 -16.89 10.89
C ILE A 23 -0.61 -15.52 10.65
N LEU A 24 -0.10 -14.49 11.32
CA LEU A 24 -0.57 -13.11 11.12
C LEU A 24 -0.40 -12.66 9.68
N ILE A 25 0.76 -12.94 9.08
CA ILE A 25 1.02 -12.58 7.67
C ILE A 25 0.05 -13.29 6.74
N GLU A 26 -0.18 -14.60 6.94
CA GLU A 26 -1.15 -15.35 6.13
C GLU A 26 -2.58 -14.82 6.28
N ASP A 27 -2.98 -14.46 7.50
CA ASP A 27 -4.29 -13.88 7.76
C ASP A 27 -4.43 -12.50 7.10
N MET A 28 -3.37 -11.70 7.08
CA MET A 28 -3.37 -10.40 6.42
C MET A 28 -3.48 -10.54 4.90
N ILE A 29 -2.77 -11.50 4.32
CA ILE A 29 -2.86 -11.80 2.88
C ILE A 29 -4.29 -12.21 2.51
N GLU A 30 -4.88 -13.11 3.29
CA GLU A 30 -6.26 -13.56 3.07
C GLU A 30 -7.25 -12.38 3.18
N THR A 31 -7.11 -11.56 4.21
CA THR A 31 -7.95 -10.38 4.41
C THR A 31 -7.83 -9.40 3.24
N MET A 32 -6.61 -9.17 2.76
CA MET A 32 -6.35 -8.31 1.60
C MET A 32 -7.09 -8.82 0.36
N HIS A 33 -6.98 -10.11 0.06
CA HIS A 33 -7.64 -10.71 -1.10
C HIS A 33 -9.16 -10.72 -0.98
N GLU A 34 -9.70 -11.03 0.20
CA GLU A 34 -11.15 -11.00 0.45
C GLU A 34 -11.75 -9.60 0.24
N ALA A 35 -10.98 -8.56 0.55
CA ALA A 35 -11.39 -7.18 0.37
C ALA A 35 -11.09 -6.63 -1.04
N ASN A 36 -10.53 -7.44 -1.95
CA ASN A 36 -10.06 -7.04 -3.26
C ASN A 36 -9.04 -5.89 -3.20
N GLY A 37 -8.25 -5.88 -2.14
CA GLY A 37 -7.20 -4.88 -1.97
C GLY A 37 -5.90 -5.30 -2.62
N VAL A 38 -5.03 -4.33 -2.89
CA VAL A 38 -3.68 -4.56 -3.42
C VAL A 38 -2.61 -4.41 -2.36
N GLY A 39 -2.98 -3.96 -1.17
CA GLY A 39 -2.07 -3.83 -0.04
C GLY A 39 -2.83 -3.77 1.27
N LEU A 40 -2.16 -4.16 2.35
CA LEU A 40 -2.73 -4.10 3.70
C LEU A 40 -1.60 -3.96 4.71
N ALA A 41 -1.69 -2.96 5.58
CA ALA A 41 -0.72 -2.70 6.63
C ALA A 41 -1.27 -3.14 8.00
N GLY A 42 -0.35 -3.46 8.92
CA GLY A 42 -0.71 -3.88 10.27
C GLY A 42 -1.76 -3.01 10.96
N PRO A 43 -1.59 -1.67 10.98
CA PRO A 43 -2.57 -0.77 11.63
C PRO A 43 -4.00 -0.94 11.12
N GLN A 44 -4.19 -1.31 9.87
CA GLN A 44 -5.52 -1.48 9.28
C GLN A 44 -6.27 -2.69 9.85
N VAL A 45 -5.56 -3.62 10.47
CA VAL A 45 -6.15 -4.77 11.15
C VAL A 45 -5.90 -4.72 12.66
N GLY A 46 -5.58 -3.55 13.19
CA GLY A 46 -5.39 -3.35 14.63
C GLY A 46 -4.04 -3.80 15.18
N VAL A 47 -3.07 -4.05 14.31
CA VAL A 47 -1.74 -4.50 14.70
C VAL A 47 -0.74 -3.36 14.55
N MET A 48 -0.22 -2.86 15.69
CA MET A 48 0.70 -1.73 15.71
C MET A 48 2.16 -2.17 15.56
N ARG A 49 2.39 -3.08 14.63
CA ARG A 49 3.73 -3.58 14.28
C ARG A 49 4.05 -3.21 12.85
N ARG A 50 5.35 -3.02 12.60
CA ARG A 50 5.85 -2.58 11.30
C ARG A 50 5.88 -3.72 10.28
N LEU A 51 4.72 -4.06 9.72
CA LEU A 51 4.60 -5.04 8.65
C LEU A 51 3.43 -4.71 7.74
N CYS A 52 3.57 -5.08 6.48
CA CYS A 52 2.50 -4.97 5.50
C CYS A 52 2.62 -6.08 4.46
N VAL A 53 1.57 -6.27 3.69
CA VAL A 53 1.55 -7.20 2.56
C VAL A 53 1.08 -6.45 1.32
N VAL A 54 1.61 -6.82 0.15
CA VAL A 54 1.26 -6.19 -1.12
C VAL A 54 1.10 -7.28 -2.17
N ASP A 55 0.00 -7.19 -2.93
CA ASP A 55 -0.22 -8.02 -4.11
C ASP A 55 0.34 -7.27 -5.32
N THR A 56 1.39 -7.80 -5.92
CA THR A 56 2.04 -7.17 -7.08
C THR A 56 1.36 -7.54 -8.41
N GLY A 57 0.36 -8.41 -8.36
CA GLY A 57 -0.26 -9.00 -9.55
C GLY A 57 0.40 -10.30 -9.97
N GLU A 58 1.64 -10.54 -9.57
CA GLU A 58 2.39 -11.77 -9.82
C GLU A 58 2.56 -12.60 -8.56
N GLU A 59 2.66 -11.95 -7.41
CA GLU A 59 2.86 -12.60 -6.12
C GLU A 59 2.39 -11.73 -4.97
N ASP A 60 2.21 -12.35 -3.82
CA ASP A 60 1.99 -11.63 -2.56
C ASP A 60 3.34 -11.43 -1.88
N VAL A 61 3.69 -10.19 -1.63
CA VAL A 61 4.97 -9.82 -0.99
C VAL A 61 4.73 -9.43 0.46
N GLU A 62 5.45 -10.06 1.38
CA GLU A 62 5.42 -9.70 2.78
C GLU A 62 6.60 -8.77 3.10
N LEU A 63 6.32 -7.65 3.74
CA LEU A 63 7.31 -6.65 4.10
C LEU A 63 7.30 -6.48 5.61
N VAL A 64 8.27 -7.09 6.29
CA VAL A 64 8.44 -6.93 7.74
C VAL A 64 9.60 -5.95 7.96
N ASN A 65 9.37 -4.93 8.78
CA ASN A 65 10.32 -3.85 9.03
C ASN A 65 10.86 -3.21 7.74
N PRO A 66 9.98 -2.85 6.78
CA PRO A 66 10.44 -2.31 5.51
C PRO A 66 11.12 -0.96 5.65
N GLU A 67 12.15 -0.75 4.83
CA GLU A 67 12.90 0.49 4.71
C GLU A 67 12.97 0.87 3.24
N ILE A 68 12.82 2.15 2.94
CA ILE A 68 12.99 2.66 1.58
C ILE A 68 14.49 2.89 1.36
N VAL A 69 15.08 2.16 0.40
CA VAL A 69 16.50 2.25 0.08
C VAL A 69 16.73 3.34 -0.97
N GLU A 70 15.89 3.36 -1.99
CA GLU A 70 16.04 4.26 -3.13
C GLU A 70 14.68 4.57 -3.75
N VAL A 71 14.52 5.79 -4.21
CA VAL A 71 13.35 6.21 -5.00
C VAL A 71 13.84 6.93 -6.25
N SER A 72 13.10 6.79 -7.35
CA SER A 72 13.41 7.49 -8.59
C SER A 72 13.13 8.99 -8.49
N ALA A 73 13.83 9.77 -9.31
CA ALA A 73 13.52 11.20 -9.49
C ALA A 73 12.24 11.37 -10.31
N GLU A 74 11.98 10.47 -11.25
CA GLU A 74 10.76 10.43 -12.04
C GLU A 74 9.58 10.10 -11.15
N THR A 75 8.45 10.74 -11.42
CA THR A 75 7.22 10.55 -10.64
C THR A 75 6.06 10.10 -11.52
N GLN A 76 5.07 9.54 -10.86
CA GLN A 76 3.80 9.15 -11.46
C GLN A 76 2.66 9.80 -10.68
N THR A 77 1.61 10.18 -11.36
CA THR A 77 0.41 10.74 -10.73
C THR A 77 -0.77 9.84 -11.05
N GLY A 78 -1.52 9.48 -10.04
CA GLY A 78 -2.66 8.58 -10.23
C GLY A 78 -3.60 8.57 -9.05
N VAL A 79 -4.66 7.79 -9.18
CA VAL A 79 -5.70 7.69 -8.16
C VAL A 79 -5.29 6.67 -7.10
N GLU A 80 -5.43 7.05 -5.83
CA GLU A 80 -5.27 6.15 -4.70
C GLU A 80 -6.52 6.11 -3.85
N GLY A 81 -6.79 4.95 -3.30
CA GLY A 81 -7.79 4.72 -2.29
C GLY A 81 -7.20 3.82 -1.20
N CYS A 82 -7.94 3.63 -0.13
CA CYS A 82 -7.50 2.82 0.99
C CYS A 82 -8.68 2.04 1.56
N LEU A 83 -8.46 0.78 1.92
CA LEU A 83 -9.49 -0.05 2.53
C LEU A 83 -10.04 0.54 3.83
N SER A 84 -9.23 1.37 4.52
CA SER A 84 -9.64 2.07 5.74
C SER A 84 -10.49 3.32 5.48
N LEU A 85 -10.57 3.77 4.23
CA LEU A 85 -11.37 4.92 3.81
C LEU A 85 -12.21 4.53 2.58
N PRO A 86 -13.18 3.62 2.76
CA PRO A 86 -13.95 3.12 1.63
C PRO A 86 -14.74 4.24 0.95
N GLY A 87 -14.78 4.20 -0.38
CA GLY A 87 -15.51 5.16 -1.19
C GLY A 87 -14.81 6.51 -1.38
N LYS A 88 -13.63 6.70 -0.80
CA LYS A 88 -12.84 7.92 -0.96
C LYS A 88 -11.61 7.65 -1.79
N TYR A 89 -11.30 8.57 -2.70
CA TYR A 89 -10.17 8.45 -3.61
C TYR A 89 -9.52 9.82 -3.81
N GLY A 90 -8.22 9.83 -3.98
CA GLY A 90 -7.47 11.05 -4.19
C GLY A 90 -6.44 10.91 -5.29
N ILE A 91 -5.99 12.03 -5.84
CA ILE A 91 -4.91 12.07 -6.82
C ILE A 91 -3.61 12.28 -6.06
N VAL A 92 -2.69 11.33 -6.23
CA VAL A 92 -1.41 11.30 -5.49
C VAL A 92 -0.26 11.17 -6.46
N THR A 93 0.79 11.97 -6.25
CA THR A 93 2.05 11.88 -6.99
C THR A 93 3.06 11.13 -6.14
N ARG A 94 3.66 10.09 -6.72
CA ARG A 94 4.67 9.25 -6.07
C ARG A 94 5.81 8.95 -7.02
N PRO A 95 6.99 8.55 -6.51
CA PRO A 95 8.06 8.04 -7.37
C PRO A 95 7.58 6.86 -8.23
N GLU A 96 8.08 6.78 -9.47
CA GLU A 96 7.74 5.69 -10.39
C GLU A 96 8.45 4.38 -10.06
N HIS A 97 9.60 4.46 -9.39
CA HIS A 97 10.42 3.30 -9.05
C HIS A 97 10.89 3.41 -7.62
N VAL A 98 10.90 2.29 -6.92
CA VAL A 98 11.35 2.22 -5.53
C VAL A 98 12.11 0.92 -5.31
N VAL A 99 13.17 1.00 -4.49
CA VAL A 99 13.85 -0.17 -3.96
C VAL A 99 13.58 -0.20 -2.46
N ILE A 100 13.07 -1.32 -1.98
CA ILE A 100 12.72 -1.53 -0.58
C ILE A 100 13.57 -2.66 -0.03
N ARG A 101 14.04 -2.47 1.20
CA ARG A 101 14.70 -3.51 1.97
C ARG A 101 13.76 -3.91 3.10
N ALA A 102 13.52 -5.20 3.26
CA ALA A 102 12.60 -5.70 4.28
C ALA A 102 13.03 -7.09 4.76
N GLN A 103 12.40 -7.54 5.84
CA GLN A 103 12.58 -8.90 6.33
C GLN A 103 11.37 -9.74 5.91
N ASP A 104 11.58 -11.02 5.69
CA ASP A 104 10.49 -11.97 5.50
C ASP A 104 10.02 -12.49 6.86
N ARG A 105 9.08 -13.43 6.87
CA ARG A 105 8.52 -14.02 8.10
C ARG A 105 9.56 -14.79 8.94
N ASN A 106 10.69 -15.11 8.35
CA ASN A 106 11.78 -15.81 9.03
C ASN A 106 12.86 -14.86 9.55
N GLY A 107 12.69 -13.57 9.32
CA GLY A 107 13.65 -12.55 9.74
C GLY A 107 14.79 -12.31 8.77
N ASP A 108 14.78 -12.96 7.62
CA ASP A 108 15.82 -12.79 6.60
C ASP A 108 15.60 -11.51 5.80
N TRP A 109 16.64 -10.72 5.60
CA TRP A 109 16.58 -9.49 4.84
C TRP A 109 16.64 -9.76 3.34
N TYR A 110 15.88 -9.01 2.59
CA TYR A 110 15.87 -9.03 1.14
C TYR A 110 15.56 -7.63 0.60
N GLU A 111 15.86 -7.42 -0.68
CA GLU A 111 15.49 -6.20 -1.39
C GLU A 111 14.45 -6.54 -2.46
N TYR A 112 13.54 -5.62 -2.69
CA TYR A 112 12.51 -5.76 -3.71
C TYR A 112 12.39 -4.46 -4.49
N GLU A 113 12.41 -4.56 -5.82
CA GLU A 113 12.19 -3.41 -6.70
C GLU A 113 10.75 -3.37 -7.14
N GLY A 114 10.12 -2.20 -7.03
CA GLY A 114 8.78 -1.98 -7.53
C GLY A 114 8.76 -0.84 -8.54
N GLU A 115 7.97 -1.00 -9.59
CA GLU A 115 7.77 0.03 -10.61
C GLU A 115 6.29 0.34 -10.75
N ASP A 116 5.98 1.54 -11.21
CA ASP A 116 4.63 1.99 -11.53
C ASP A 116 3.64 1.75 -10.38
N ILE A 117 2.61 0.95 -10.61
CA ILE A 117 1.59 0.69 -9.59
C ILE A 117 2.13 -0.07 -8.38
N VAL A 118 3.11 -0.93 -8.57
CA VAL A 118 3.74 -1.68 -7.47
C VAL A 118 4.52 -0.73 -6.58
N ALA A 119 5.27 0.22 -7.15
CA ALA A 119 5.97 1.25 -6.38
C ALA A 119 4.97 2.07 -5.55
N ARG A 120 3.85 2.46 -6.17
CA ARG A 120 2.77 3.18 -5.49
C ARG A 120 2.23 2.41 -4.31
N CYS A 121 1.95 1.11 -4.49
CA CYS A 121 1.42 0.25 -3.43
C CYS A 121 2.40 0.11 -2.26
N PHE A 122 3.68 -0.12 -2.54
CA PHE A 122 4.68 -0.22 -1.50
C PHE A 122 4.77 1.05 -0.67
N LEU A 123 4.85 2.20 -1.32
CA LEU A 123 4.98 3.49 -0.62
C LEU A 123 3.72 3.83 0.17
N HIS A 124 2.55 3.52 -0.37
CA HIS A 124 1.27 3.72 0.32
C HIS A 124 1.22 2.90 1.63
N GLU A 125 1.59 1.62 1.59
CA GLU A 125 1.56 0.76 2.77
C GLU A 125 2.64 1.12 3.79
N ILE A 126 3.84 1.50 3.33
CA ILE A 126 4.91 1.94 4.24
C ILE A 126 4.49 3.24 4.95
N ASP A 127 3.82 4.16 4.25
CA ASP A 127 3.29 5.37 4.87
C ASP A 127 2.36 5.04 6.04
N HIS A 128 1.49 4.03 5.91
CA HIS A 128 0.64 3.57 7.01
C HIS A 128 1.45 3.15 8.24
N LEU A 129 2.59 2.51 8.02
CA LEU A 129 3.46 2.08 9.12
C LEU A 129 4.09 3.26 9.85
N ASP A 130 4.24 4.38 9.17
CA ASP A 130 4.78 5.63 9.72
C ASP A 130 3.67 6.57 10.20
N GLY A 131 2.42 6.11 10.21
CA GLY A 131 1.28 6.88 10.69
C GLY A 131 0.74 7.88 9.66
N HIS A 132 1.06 7.71 8.39
CA HIS A 132 0.64 8.59 7.30
C HIS A 132 -0.39 7.92 6.40
N MET A 133 -1.35 8.71 5.93
CA MET A 133 -2.36 8.27 4.97
C MET A 133 -2.23 9.08 3.68
N TYR A 134 -2.65 8.49 2.56
CA TYR A 134 -2.55 9.15 1.25
C TYR A 134 -3.28 10.50 1.21
N THR A 135 -4.30 10.69 2.02
CA THR A 135 -5.06 11.95 2.09
C THR A 135 -4.20 13.14 2.49
N GLU A 136 -3.10 12.90 3.22
CA GLU A 136 -2.19 13.96 3.64
C GLU A 136 -1.40 14.56 2.47
N ILE A 137 -1.11 13.75 1.45
CA ILE A 137 -0.30 14.14 0.30
C ILE A 137 -1.10 14.20 -1.01
N ALA A 138 -2.40 13.89 -0.97
CA ALA A 138 -3.25 13.96 -2.15
C ALA A 138 -3.35 15.40 -2.64
N GLU A 139 -3.10 15.61 -3.94
CA GLU A 139 -3.24 16.92 -4.57
C GLU A 139 -4.70 17.34 -4.63
N LYS A 140 -5.59 16.36 -4.75
CA LYS A 140 -7.03 16.57 -4.86
C LYS A 140 -7.75 15.30 -4.42
N MET A 141 -8.83 15.46 -3.64
CA MET A 141 -9.75 14.37 -3.36
C MET A 141 -10.85 14.40 -4.42
N LEU A 142 -11.17 13.23 -4.97
CA LEU A 142 -12.13 13.10 -6.06
C LEU A 142 -13.57 13.00 -5.55
N THR A 143 -14.50 13.69 -6.23
CA THR A 143 -15.92 13.45 -6.05
C THR A 143 -16.32 12.16 -6.77
N PRO A 144 -17.46 11.53 -6.42
CA PRO A 144 -17.94 10.35 -7.15
C PRO A 144 -18.08 10.60 -8.66
N GLU A 145 -18.51 11.79 -9.07
CA GLU A 145 -18.65 12.17 -10.48
C GLU A 145 -17.30 12.25 -11.17
N GLU A 146 -16.30 12.84 -10.51
CA GLU A 146 -14.95 12.95 -11.06
C GLU A 146 -14.30 11.58 -11.21
N LEU A 147 -14.48 10.70 -10.23
CA LEU A 147 -13.97 9.33 -10.28
C LEU A 147 -14.61 8.56 -11.44
N ALA A 148 -15.93 8.65 -11.59
CA ALA A 148 -16.66 7.99 -12.68
C ALA A 148 -16.19 8.49 -14.04
N ALA A 149 -15.93 9.80 -14.19
CA ALA A 149 -15.42 10.37 -15.42
C ALA A 149 -14.03 9.84 -15.79
N LEU A 150 -13.14 9.67 -14.81
CA LEU A 150 -11.82 9.10 -15.04
C LEU A 150 -11.88 7.63 -15.43
N GLU A 151 -12.73 6.85 -14.80
CA GLU A 151 -12.94 5.44 -15.11
C GLU A 151 -13.47 5.27 -16.55
N GLN A 152 -14.39 6.14 -16.97
CA GLN A 152 -14.92 6.13 -18.33
C GLN A 152 -13.83 6.49 -19.35
N GLN A 153 -13.00 7.46 -19.04
CA GLN A 153 -11.89 7.87 -19.90
C GLN A 153 -10.88 6.74 -20.09
N GLU A 154 -10.56 6.02 -19.03
CA GLU A 154 -9.67 4.85 -19.09
C GLU A 154 -10.25 3.74 -19.95
N ALA A 155 -11.55 3.45 -19.81
CA ALA A 155 -12.23 2.46 -20.61
C ALA A 155 -12.23 2.85 -22.11
N ASP A 156 -12.47 4.11 -22.43
CA ASP A 156 -12.42 4.62 -23.79
C ASP A 156 -11.02 4.51 -24.40
N ASN A 157 -9.98 4.80 -23.60
CA ASN A 157 -8.59 4.68 -24.03
C ASN A 157 -8.20 3.22 -24.30
N GLU A 158 -8.67 2.29 -23.49
CA GLU A 158 -8.43 0.86 -23.68
C GLU A 158 -9.09 0.35 -24.97
N GLU A 159 -10.29 0.82 -25.29
CA GLU A 159 -10.98 0.47 -26.54
C GLU A 159 -10.22 0.99 -27.76
N ASP A 160 -9.65 2.20 -27.68
CA ASP A 160 -8.89 2.80 -28.77
C ASP A 160 -7.55 2.07 -29.02
N GLU A 161 -6.97 1.45 -27.97
CA GLU A 161 -5.74 0.68 -28.07
C GLU A 161 -5.96 -0.77 -28.49
N GLY A 162 -7.19 -1.25 -28.44
CA GLY A 162 -7.56 -2.63 -28.70
C GLY A 162 -7.65 -3.04 -30.18
#